data_c93d0f257a66ada7aa749a18a28a77a6
#
_entry.id   c93d0f257a66ada7aa749a18a28a77a6
#
_cell.length_a   1.000
_cell.length_b   1.000
_cell.length_c   1.000
_cell.angle_alpha   90.00
_cell.angle_beta   90.00
_cell.angle_gamma   90.00
#
_symmetry.space_group_name_H-M   'P 1'
#
loop_
_entity.id
_entity.type
_entity.pdbx_description
1 polymer ?
#
loop_
_entity_poly.entity_id
_entity_poly.type
_entity_poly.pdbx_seq_one_letter_code
_entity_poly.pdbx_strand_id
1 'polypeptide(L)'
;MLIILIKRALAKEIEFGIPIISVGNIIVGGSGKTPITIKLASKYENACVILRGYGRDSKGLFVVSSNGKILVDVKISGDEAMLLANSLKNATVIVSENRVKAILKAKELGCKIIFLDDGFSKYQISKFNILLRPKDEPTNIFCLPSGGYREPKGFYAQADIELLEGSDFKRVITIKKDGMQSELPSKTVLITAISKPKRLLEFLPKDIKMISFPDHYDFTNEDIKNIQEKYKDYSF
;
A
#
# COMPACT_ATOMS: atom_id res chain seq x y z
N MET A 1 -21.23 -3.55 10.32
CA MET A 1 -21.07 -5.01 10.25
C MET A 1 -22.11 -5.67 9.37
N LEU A 2 -23.41 -5.52 9.61
CA LEU A 2 -24.49 -6.17 8.82
C LEU A 2 -24.39 -5.90 7.29
N ILE A 3 -24.14 -4.66 6.89
CA ILE A 3 -24.00 -4.27 5.46
C ILE A 3 -22.85 -5.03 4.78
N ILE A 4 -21.74 -5.26 5.47
CA ILE A 4 -20.59 -6.02 4.94
C ILE A 4 -20.99 -7.47 4.69
N LEU A 5 -21.66 -8.10 5.66
CA LEU A 5 -22.15 -9.47 5.55
C LEU A 5 -23.14 -9.64 4.39
N ILE A 6 -24.10 -8.72 4.25
CA ILE A 6 -25.07 -8.71 3.16
C ILE A 6 -24.37 -8.54 1.80
N LYS A 7 -23.48 -7.58 1.65
CA LYS A 7 -22.72 -7.37 0.40
C LYS A 7 -21.93 -8.61 0.00
N ARG A 8 -21.35 -9.31 0.98
CA ARG A 8 -20.61 -10.52 0.72
C ARG A 8 -21.54 -11.69 0.31
N ALA A 9 -22.64 -11.89 1.05
CA ALA A 9 -23.59 -12.95 0.76
C ALA A 9 -24.27 -12.82 -0.62
N LEU A 10 -24.45 -11.58 -1.10
CA LEU A 10 -25.07 -11.29 -2.40
C LEU A 10 -24.04 -11.18 -3.54
N ALA A 11 -22.75 -11.22 -3.27
CA ALA A 11 -21.74 -11.11 -4.29
C ALA A 11 -21.70 -12.41 -5.13
N LYS A 12 -21.92 -12.26 -6.45
CA LYS A 12 -21.62 -13.32 -7.41
C LYS A 12 -20.16 -13.17 -7.83
N GLU A 13 -19.37 -14.21 -7.65
CA GLU A 13 -17.99 -14.23 -8.08
C GLU A 13 -17.91 -14.33 -9.60
N ILE A 14 -17.01 -13.53 -10.17
CA ILE A 14 -16.71 -13.47 -11.59
C ILE A 14 -15.31 -14.00 -11.79
N GLU A 15 -15.16 -14.99 -12.62
CA GLU A 15 -13.87 -15.50 -13.09
C GLU A 15 -13.42 -14.73 -14.32
N PHE A 16 -12.15 -14.37 -14.36
CA PHE A 16 -11.60 -13.57 -15.46
C PHE A 16 -10.67 -14.36 -16.40
N GLY A 17 -10.46 -15.66 -16.15
CA GLY A 17 -9.56 -16.50 -16.94
C GLY A 17 -8.10 -16.06 -16.88
N ILE A 18 -7.69 -15.41 -15.79
CA ILE A 18 -6.33 -15.01 -15.47
C ILE A 18 -6.14 -15.15 -13.95
N PRO A 19 -4.98 -15.62 -13.46
CA PRO A 19 -4.72 -15.68 -12.02
C PRO A 19 -4.80 -14.30 -11.38
N ILE A 20 -5.55 -14.18 -10.29
CA ILE A 20 -5.71 -12.95 -9.52
C ILE A 20 -5.36 -13.24 -8.06
N ILE A 21 -4.40 -12.50 -7.52
CA ILE A 21 -3.99 -12.57 -6.11
C ILE A 21 -4.33 -11.24 -5.45
N SER A 22 -5.04 -11.31 -4.34
CA SER A 22 -5.32 -10.14 -3.51
C SER A 22 -4.39 -10.11 -2.31
N VAL A 23 -3.66 -9.01 -2.13
CA VAL A 23 -2.93 -8.71 -0.89
C VAL A 23 -3.75 -7.69 -0.11
N GLY A 24 -4.22 -8.08 1.06
CA GLY A 24 -5.16 -7.28 1.84
C GLY A 24 -4.91 -7.34 3.33
N ASN A 25 -5.72 -6.59 4.05
CA ASN A 25 -5.89 -6.68 5.49
C ASN A 25 -7.32 -6.30 5.87
N ILE A 26 -7.73 -6.62 7.09
CA ILE A 26 -9.07 -6.31 7.59
C ILE A 26 -9.06 -5.22 8.67
N ILE A 27 -7.91 -4.58 8.92
CA ILE A 27 -7.76 -3.50 9.91
C ILE A 27 -7.48 -2.16 9.24
N VAL A 28 -7.68 -1.07 9.99
CA VAL A 28 -7.29 0.28 9.57
C VAL A 28 -5.80 0.50 9.80
N GLY A 29 -5.12 1.07 8.81
CA GLY A 29 -3.73 1.51 8.90
C GLY A 29 -2.77 0.69 8.05
N GLY A 30 -1.50 1.11 8.09
CA GLY A 30 -0.45 0.51 7.26
C GLY A 30 0.00 -0.86 7.78
N SER A 31 -0.49 -1.92 7.18
CA SER A 31 -0.14 -3.31 7.50
C SER A 31 0.98 -3.90 6.63
N GLY A 32 1.62 -3.09 5.77
CA GLY A 32 2.69 -3.57 4.89
C GLY A 32 2.20 -4.21 3.58
N LYS A 33 0.95 -3.98 3.17
CA LYS A 33 0.40 -4.52 1.91
C LYS A 33 1.26 -4.19 0.71
N THR A 34 1.52 -2.90 0.48
CA THR A 34 2.24 -2.42 -0.71
C THR A 34 3.66 -3.02 -0.83
N PRO A 35 4.51 -3.05 0.21
CA PRO A 35 5.79 -3.74 0.15
C PRO A 35 5.69 -5.24 -0.18
N ILE A 36 4.70 -5.94 0.38
CA ILE A 36 4.49 -7.37 0.08
C ILE A 36 3.99 -7.55 -1.35
N THR A 37 3.07 -6.69 -1.82
CA THR A 37 2.61 -6.69 -3.22
C THR A 37 3.78 -6.49 -4.17
N ILE A 38 4.69 -5.54 -3.89
CA ILE A 38 5.92 -5.32 -4.67
C ILE A 38 6.77 -6.60 -4.68
N LYS A 39 7.04 -7.17 -3.50
CA LYS A 39 7.87 -8.37 -3.37
C LYS A 39 7.31 -9.58 -4.13
N LEU A 40 5.99 -9.75 -4.14
CA LEU A 40 5.34 -10.83 -4.86
C LEU A 40 5.33 -10.55 -6.38
N ALA A 41 4.83 -9.38 -6.78
CA ALA A 41 4.68 -9.03 -8.20
C ALA A 41 6.03 -8.97 -8.94
N SER A 42 7.12 -8.56 -8.27
CA SER A 42 8.47 -8.51 -8.88
C SER A 42 9.03 -9.87 -9.30
N LYS A 43 8.44 -10.97 -8.83
CA LYS A 43 8.85 -12.34 -9.20
C LYS A 43 8.24 -12.84 -10.51
N TYR A 44 7.30 -12.09 -11.07
CA TYR A 44 6.56 -12.51 -12.26
C TYR A 44 6.76 -11.52 -13.39
N GLU A 45 7.05 -12.05 -14.55
CA GLU A 45 7.04 -11.26 -15.80
C GLU A 45 5.59 -11.03 -16.22
N ASN A 46 5.36 -9.88 -16.87
CA ASN A 46 4.02 -9.47 -17.31
C ASN A 46 2.98 -9.46 -16.17
N ALA A 47 3.40 -9.19 -14.95
CA ALA A 47 2.49 -8.96 -13.84
C ALA A 47 1.78 -7.62 -13.98
N CYS A 48 0.56 -7.53 -13.45
CA CYS A 48 -0.15 -6.27 -13.27
C CYS A 48 -0.49 -6.06 -11.80
N VAL A 49 -0.20 -4.89 -11.26
CA VAL A 49 -0.69 -4.47 -9.96
C VAL A 49 -1.83 -3.48 -10.14
N ILE A 50 -2.97 -3.77 -9.53
CA ILE A 50 -4.16 -2.92 -9.59
C ILE A 50 -4.50 -2.42 -8.19
N LEU A 51 -4.60 -1.10 -8.05
CA LEU A 51 -5.01 -0.45 -6.82
C LEU A 51 -6.08 0.62 -7.06
N ARG A 52 -6.62 1.19 -5.98
CA ARG A 52 -7.68 2.21 -6.09
C ARG A 52 -7.14 3.56 -6.53
N GLY A 53 -5.91 3.90 -6.15
CA GLY A 53 -5.37 5.25 -6.27
C GLY A 53 -6.03 6.19 -5.26
N TYR A 54 -5.85 5.91 -3.98
CA TYR A 54 -6.33 6.79 -2.91
C TYR A 54 -5.53 8.11 -2.94
N GLY A 55 -6.22 9.24 -2.67
CA GLY A 55 -5.57 10.56 -2.61
C GLY A 55 -5.17 11.18 -3.96
N ARG A 56 -5.46 10.54 -5.11
CA ARG A 56 -5.19 11.10 -6.45
C ARG A 56 -6.22 12.15 -6.85
N ASP A 57 -5.83 13.10 -7.68
CA ASP A 57 -6.71 14.15 -8.23
C ASP A 57 -7.62 13.65 -9.35
N SER A 58 -7.22 12.57 -10.01
CA SER A 58 -7.91 11.98 -11.15
C SER A 58 -9.03 11.01 -10.74
N LYS A 59 -9.95 10.72 -11.67
CA LYS A 59 -11.00 9.69 -11.52
C LYS A 59 -11.01 8.77 -12.73
N GLY A 60 -11.45 7.52 -12.51
CA GLY A 60 -11.54 6.51 -13.57
C GLY A 60 -10.29 5.62 -13.64
N LEU A 61 -10.04 5.05 -14.81
CA LEU A 61 -8.94 4.11 -15.02
C LEU A 61 -7.75 4.81 -15.68
N PHE A 62 -6.57 4.64 -15.10
CA PHE A 62 -5.29 5.05 -15.70
C PHE A 62 -4.27 3.93 -15.62
N VAL A 63 -3.55 3.73 -16.70
CA VAL A 63 -2.33 2.91 -16.72
C VAL A 63 -1.19 3.80 -16.25
N VAL A 64 -0.71 3.54 -15.04
CA VAL A 64 0.33 4.36 -14.39
C VAL A 64 1.70 4.03 -14.96
N SER A 65 1.97 2.74 -15.14
CA SER A 65 3.16 2.27 -15.86
C SER A 65 2.85 1.04 -16.69
N SER A 66 3.62 0.82 -17.74
CA SER A 66 3.57 -0.38 -18.56
C SER A 66 4.99 -0.92 -18.73
N ASN A 67 5.22 -2.16 -18.29
CA ASN A 67 6.54 -2.79 -18.27
C ASN A 67 7.64 -1.86 -17.71
N GLY A 68 7.37 -1.22 -16.60
CA GLY A 68 8.28 -0.31 -15.90
C GLY A 68 8.42 1.10 -16.49
N LYS A 69 7.82 1.39 -17.66
CA LYS A 69 7.77 2.75 -18.20
C LYS A 69 6.61 3.51 -17.57
N ILE A 70 6.91 4.60 -16.85
CA ILE A 70 5.90 5.49 -16.24
C ILE A 70 5.21 6.28 -17.34
N LEU A 71 3.87 6.37 -17.29
CA LEU A 71 3.01 6.97 -18.30
C LEU A 71 2.25 8.21 -17.80
N VAL A 72 2.13 8.39 -16.50
CA VAL A 72 1.40 9.50 -15.87
C VAL A 72 2.17 10.02 -14.65
N ASP A 73 1.86 11.23 -14.21
CA ASP A 73 2.46 11.82 -13.02
C ASP A 73 1.78 11.36 -11.71
N VAL A 74 2.34 11.78 -10.57
CA VAL A 74 1.85 11.43 -9.24
C VAL A 74 0.46 11.99 -8.93
N LYS A 75 0.10 13.16 -9.46
CA LYS A 75 -1.22 13.77 -9.25
C LYS A 75 -2.33 12.93 -9.88
N ILE A 76 -2.03 12.34 -11.04
CA ILE A 76 -2.95 11.43 -11.73
C ILE A 76 -2.99 10.06 -11.06
N SER A 77 -1.85 9.53 -10.64
CA SER A 77 -1.75 8.15 -10.13
C SER A 77 -2.01 8.03 -8.62
N GLY A 78 -1.62 9.02 -7.83
CA GLY A 78 -1.48 8.97 -6.38
C GLY A 78 -0.15 8.34 -5.95
N ASP A 79 0.26 8.61 -4.70
CA ASP A 79 1.57 8.25 -4.15
C ASP A 79 1.82 6.74 -4.14
N GLU A 80 0.86 5.94 -3.67
CA GLU A 80 1.00 4.48 -3.59
C GLU A 80 1.20 3.84 -4.97
N ALA A 81 0.48 4.33 -5.98
CA ALA A 81 0.62 3.82 -7.34
C ALA A 81 1.95 4.24 -7.97
N MET A 82 2.41 5.44 -7.71
CA MET A 82 3.72 5.90 -8.18
C MET A 82 4.85 5.13 -7.50
N LEU A 83 4.73 4.83 -6.20
CA LEU A 83 5.67 3.98 -5.47
C LEU A 83 5.77 2.58 -6.12
N LEU A 84 4.62 1.97 -6.42
CA LEU A 84 4.56 0.67 -7.11
C LEU A 84 5.20 0.74 -8.49
N ALA A 85 4.88 1.77 -9.29
CA ALA A 85 5.42 1.94 -10.63
C ALA A 85 6.95 2.14 -10.65
N ASN A 86 7.47 2.91 -9.69
CA ASN A 86 8.93 3.09 -9.53
C ASN A 86 9.64 1.83 -9.05
N SER A 87 8.97 0.98 -8.28
CA SER A 87 9.55 -0.24 -7.69
C SER A 87 9.50 -1.44 -8.64
N LEU A 88 8.55 -1.48 -9.57
CA LEU A 88 8.27 -2.63 -10.43
C LEU A 88 8.71 -2.36 -11.88
N LYS A 89 9.92 -2.80 -12.24
CA LYS A 89 10.52 -2.54 -13.56
C LYS A 89 9.92 -3.37 -14.70
N ASN A 90 9.35 -4.55 -14.40
CA ASN A 90 8.83 -5.50 -15.39
C ASN A 90 7.31 -5.73 -15.24
N ALA A 91 6.61 -4.83 -14.57
CA ALA A 91 5.18 -4.96 -14.34
C ALA A 91 4.41 -3.73 -14.82
N THR A 92 3.11 -3.93 -15.03
CA THR A 92 2.15 -2.87 -15.31
C THR A 92 1.46 -2.46 -14.02
N VAL A 93 1.26 -1.16 -13.81
CA VAL A 93 0.50 -0.63 -12.66
C VAL A 93 -0.72 0.11 -13.18
N ILE A 94 -1.90 -0.22 -12.64
CA ILE A 94 -3.17 0.39 -13.04
C ILE A 94 -3.91 0.91 -11.80
N VAL A 95 -4.39 2.14 -11.85
CA VAL A 95 -5.32 2.69 -10.85
C VAL A 95 -6.74 2.74 -11.39
N SER A 96 -7.70 2.33 -10.57
CA SER A 96 -9.12 2.45 -10.91
C SER A 96 -9.99 2.22 -9.67
N GLU A 97 -11.08 2.94 -9.52
CA GLU A 97 -12.13 2.64 -8.55
C GLU A 97 -12.89 1.35 -8.92
N ASN A 98 -13.00 1.07 -10.23
CA ASN A 98 -13.63 -0.14 -10.75
C ASN A 98 -12.58 -1.20 -11.09
N ARG A 99 -12.43 -2.18 -10.18
CA ARG A 99 -11.45 -3.27 -10.33
C ARG A 99 -11.73 -4.17 -11.55
N VAL A 100 -13.01 -4.39 -11.87
CA VAL A 100 -13.40 -5.22 -13.03
C VAL A 100 -12.87 -4.59 -14.33
N LYS A 101 -13.10 -3.29 -14.53
CA LYS A 101 -12.57 -2.57 -15.70
C LYS A 101 -11.04 -2.63 -15.77
N ALA A 102 -10.36 -2.49 -14.61
CA ALA A 102 -8.91 -2.56 -14.55
C ALA A 102 -8.37 -3.96 -14.88
N ILE A 103 -9.04 -5.03 -14.42
CA ILE A 103 -8.68 -6.42 -14.75
C ILE A 103 -8.81 -6.66 -16.26
N LEU A 104 -9.92 -6.22 -16.87
CA LEU A 104 -10.11 -6.34 -18.32
C LEU A 104 -9.02 -5.58 -19.09
N LYS A 105 -8.67 -4.37 -18.64
CA LYS A 105 -7.59 -3.59 -19.23
C LYS A 105 -6.22 -4.27 -19.09
N ALA A 106 -5.92 -4.87 -17.94
CA ALA A 106 -4.69 -5.62 -17.74
C ALA A 106 -4.60 -6.81 -18.72
N LYS A 107 -5.71 -7.52 -18.97
CA LYS A 107 -5.78 -8.61 -19.97
C LYS A 107 -5.52 -8.10 -21.38
N GLU A 108 -6.12 -6.97 -21.79
CA GLU A 108 -5.86 -6.31 -23.09
C GLU A 108 -4.38 -5.97 -23.28
N LEU A 109 -3.70 -5.56 -22.20
CA LEU A 109 -2.28 -5.25 -22.19
C LEU A 109 -1.37 -6.49 -22.18
N GLY A 110 -1.95 -7.68 -22.21
CA GLY A 110 -1.21 -8.95 -22.26
C GLY A 110 -0.62 -9.39 -20.92
N CYS A 111 -1.08 -8.84 -19.81
CA CYS A 111 -0.66 -9.27 -18.48
C CYS A 111 -1.07 -10.74 -18.23
N LYS A 112 -0.24 -11.48 -17.48
CA LYS A 112 -0.40 -12.92 -17.24
C LYS A 112 -0.87 -13.25 -15.83
N ILE A 113 -0.64 -12.34 -14.88
CA ILE A 113 -1.06 -12.45 -13.48
C ILE A 113 -1.38 -11.07 -12.93
N ILE A 114 -2.39 -11.00 -12.07
CA ILE A 114 -2.86 -9.74 -11.48
C ILE A 114 -2.72 -9.80 -9.96
N PHE A 115 -2.15 -8.74 -9.39
CA PHE A 115 -2.12 -8.48 -7.96
C PHE A 115 -3.08 -7.32 -7.64
N LEU A 116 -4.07 -7.56 -6.78
CA LEU A 116 -4.94 -6.51 -6.25
C LEU A 116 -4.36 -6.01 -4.93
N ASP A 117 -3.80 -4.81 -4.93
CA ASP A 117 -3.42 -4.15 -3.68
C ASP A 117 -4.70 -3.63 -2.99
N ASP A 118 -4.90 -4.06 -1.76
CA ASP A 118 -6.12 -3.83 -0.97
C ASP A 118 -7.41 -4.33 -1.64
N GLY A 119 -7.37 -5.58 -2.15
CA GLY A 119 -8.44 -6.18 -2.94
C GLY A 119 -9.41 -7.09 -2.16
N PHE A 120 -9.17 -7.38 -0.87
CA PHE A 120 -9.94 -8.39 -0.12
C PHE A 120 -11.46 -8.14 -0.13
N SER A 121 -11.90 -6.89 0.09
CA SER A 121 -13.31 -6.49 0.09
C SER A 121 -14.00 -6.53 -1.28
N LYS A 122 -13.31 -6.96 -2.35
CA LYS A 122 -13.87 -7.09 -3.71
C LYS A 122 -14.43 -8.51 -3.91
N TYR A 123 -15.50 -8.82 -3.19
CA TYR A 123 -16.10 -10.16 -3.12
C TYR A 123 -16.59 -10.70 -4.46
N GLN A 124 -16.93 -9.82 -5.41
CA GLN A 124 -17.37 -10.22 -6.75
C GLN A 124 -16.23 -10.66 -7.68
N ILE A 125 -14.99 -10.66 -7.23
CA ILE A 125 -13.84 -11.10 -8.02
C ILE A 125 -13.34 -12.42 -7.47
N SER A 126 -13.35 -13.45 -8.28
CA SER A 126 -12.70 -14.73 -7.95
C SER A 126 -11.19 -14.53 -7.91
N LYS A 127 -10.57 -14.81 -6.76
CA LYS A 127 -9.17 -14.50 -6.50
C LYS A 127 -8.62 -15.27 -5.32
N PHE A 128 -7.32 -15.47 -5.31
CA PHE A 128 -6.57 -15.98 -4.16
C PHE A 128 -6.30 -14.85 -3.17
N ASN A 129 -6.69 -15.01 -1.92
CA ASN A 129 -6.63 -13.97 -0.89
C ASN A 129 -5.47 -14.20 0.09
N ILE A 130 -4.51 -13.30 0.09
CA ILE A 130 -3.47 -13.20 1.11
C ILE A 130 -3.87 -12.09 2.07
N LEU A 131 -4.12 -12.42 3.34
CA LEU A 131 -4.39 -11.44 4.38
C LEU A 131 -3.18 -11.23 5.29
N LEU A 132 -2.82 -9.98 5.47
CA LEU A 132 -1.78 -9.58 6.42
C LEU A 132 -2.40 -9.28 7.77
N ARG A 133 -1.87 -9.93 8.78
CA ARG A 133 -2.25 -9.74 10.18
C ARG A 133 -1.11 -9.04 10.92
N PRO A 134 -1.33 -7.87 11.54
CA PRO A 134 -0.30 -7.20 12.30
C PRO A 134 -0.01 -7.95 13.59
N LYS A 135 1.17 -7.74 14.15
CA LYS A 135 1.54 -8.26 15.48
C LYS A 135 0.58 -7.72 16.56
N ASP A 136 0.30 -6.42 16.49
CA ASP A 136 -0.59 -5.74 17.44
C ASP A 136 -1.93 -5.43 16.75
N GLU A 137 -2.95 -6.20 17.11
CA GLU A 137 -4.31 -5.99 16.61
C GLU A 137 -5.03 -4.88 17.42
N PRO A 138 -6.02 -4.22 16.81
CA PRO A 138 -6.90 -3.32 17.55
C PRO A 138 -7.59 -4.05 18.72
N THR A 139 -7.55 -3.48 19.91
CA THR A 139 -8.22 -4.03 21.09
C THR A 139 -9.74 -4.04 20.96
N ASN A 140 -10.29 -3.02 20.28
CA ASN A 140 -11.71 -2.96 19.95
C ASN A 140 -11.98 -3.75 18.66
N ILE A 141 -12.72 -4.86 18.79
CA ILE A 141 -13.04 -5.81 17.71
C ILE A 141 -14.14 -5.33 16.74
N PHE A 142 -14.79 -4.20 17.03
CA PHE A 142 -15.82 -3.68 16.14
C PHE A 142 -15.26 -3.11 14.85
N CYS A 143 -16.09 -3.17 13.82
CA CYS A 143 -15.78 -2.52 12.55
C CYS A 143 -15.98 -1.01 12.63
N LEU A 144 -15.37 -0.28 11.71
CA LEU A 144 -15.59 1.16 11.54
C LEU A 144 -17.10 1.50 11.52
N PRO A 145 -17.49 2.65 12.10
CA PRO A 145 -16.66 3.68 12.73
C PRO A 145 -16.33 3.39 14.20
N SER A 146 -16.87 2.34 14.80
CA SER A 146 -16.82 2.08 16.27
C SER A 146 -15.51 1.42 16.71
N GLY A 147 -14.73 0.85 15.82
CA GLY A 147 -13.48 0.15 16.14
C GLY A 147 -12.44 0.22 15.02
N GLY A 148 -11.36 -0.55 15.18
CA GLY A 148 -10.20 -0.53 14.29
C GLY A 148 -10.27 -1.49 13.10
N TYR A 149 -11.37 -2.21 12.92
CA TYR A 149 -11.52 -3.17 11.84
C TYR A 149 -12.32 -2.59 10.68
N ARG A 150 -11.90 -2.89 9.45
CA ARG A 150 -12.65 -2.58 8.20
C ARG A 150 -13.62 -3.70 7.85
N GLU A 151 -13.28 -4.93 8.21
CA GLU A 151 -14.04 -6.15 8.02
C GLU A 151 -14.12 -6.91 9.34
N PRO A 152 -15.15 -7.75 9.58
CA PRO A 152 -15.23 -8.55 10.81
C PRO A 152 -13.97 -9.38 11.07
N LYS A 153 -13.51 -9.44 12.31
CA LYS A 153 -12.29 -10.19 12.69
C LYS A 153 -12.30 -11.64 12.21
N GLY A 154 -13.47 -12.30 12.27
CA GLY A 154 -13.62 -13.68 11.76
C GLY A 154 -13.31 -13.87 10.27
N PHE A 155 -13.17 -12.78 9.51
CA PHE A 155 -12.83 -12.87 8.09
C PHE A 155 -11.37 -13.22 7.80
N TYR A 156 -10.50 -13.26 8.82
CA TYR A 156 -9.18 -13.90 8.65
C TYR A 156 -9.32 -15.36 8.21
N ALA A 157 -10.30 -16.10 8.77
CA ALA A 157 -10.57 -17.50 8.37
C ALA A 157 -11.01 -17.68 6.91
N GLN A 158 -11.21 -16.59 6.16
CA GLN A 158 -11.62 -16.61 4.75
C GLN A 158 -10.46 -16.24 3.80
N ALA A 159 -9.26 -16.06 4.36
CA ALA A 159 -8.06 -15.97 3.56
C ALA A 159 -7.62 -17.36 3.11
N ASP A 160 -7.06 -17.44 1.90
CA ASP A 160 -6.38 -18.65 1.44
C ASP A 160 -5.01 -18.77 2.14
N ILE A 161 -4.39 -17.63 2.43
CA ILE A 161 -3.18 -17.53 3.27
C ILE A 161 -3.33 -16.35 4.22
N GLU A 162 -3.06 -16.59 5.51
CA GLU A 162 -2.85 -15.56 6.52
C GLU A 162 -1.35 -15.43 6.80
N LEU A 163 -0.81 -14.21 6.73
CA LEU A 163 0.58 -13.90 7.06
C LEU A 163 0.63 -13.01 8.30
N LEU A 164 1.29 -13.51 9.35
CA LEU A 164 1.43 -12.83 10.63
C LEU A 164 2.73 -12.01 10.68
N GLU A 165 2.62 -10.73 11.02
CA GLU A 165 3.77 -9.87 11.25
C GLU A 165 4.57 -10.35 12.47
N GLY A 166 5.87 -10.50 12.31
CA GLY A 166 6.79 -11.01 13.34
C GLY A 166 7.20 -12.48 13.13
N SER A 167 6.30 -13.32 12.59
CA SER A 167 6.64 -14.72 12.23
C SER A 167 6.86 -14.90 10.72
N ASP A 168 5.86 -14.54 9.89
CA ASP A 168 5.89 -14.81 8.46
C ASP A 168 6.54 -13.67 7.66
N PHE A 169 6.42 -12.47 8.16
CA PHE A 169 7.11 -11.30 7.63
C PHE A 169 7.47 -10.32 8.74
N LYS A 170 8.50 -9.51 8.49
CA LYS A 170 8.91 -8.43 9.38
C LYS A 170 9.20 -7.16 8.60
N ARG A 171 9.03 -6.02 9.25
CA ARG A 171 9.43 -4.74 8.69
C ARG A 171 10.93 -4.58 8.82
N VAL A 172 11.53 -4.10 7.77
CA VAL A 172 12.95 -3.73 7.73
C VAL A 172 13.04 -2.32 7.21
N ILE A 173 13.78 -1.46 7.91
CA ILE A 173 14.11 -0.13 7.43
C ILE A 173 15.44 -0.19 6.70
N THR A 174 15.49 0.44 5.54
CA THR A 174 16.71 0.67 4.81
C THR A 174 16.89 2.19 4.66
N ILE A 175 18.01 2.70 5.14
CA ILE A 175 18.39 4.10 4.98
C ILE A 175 19.12 4.22 3.66
N LYS A 176 18.75 5.19 2.87
CA LYS A 176 19.38 5.48 1.58
C LYS A 176 19.74 6.96 1.49
N LYS A 177 20.94 7.23 0.97
CA LYS A 177 21.39 8.55 0.56
C LYS A 177 21.71 8.48 -0.93
N ASP A 178 21.14 9.37 -1.72
CA ASP A 178 21.32 9.40 -3.19
C ASP A 178 21.07 8.05 -3.89
N GLY A 179 20.06 7.29 -3.37
CA GLY A 179 19.66 5.99 -3.87
C GLY A 179 20.52 4.80 -3.38
N MET A 180 21.68 5.05 -2.76
CA MET A 180 22.56 4.04 -2.19
C MET A 180 22.26 3.80 -0.70
N GLN A 181 22.46 2.56 -0.24
CA GLN A 181 22.33 2.25 1.17
C GLN A 181 23.37 3.02 1.98
N SER A 182 22.96 3.63 3.09
CA SER A 182 23.78 4.45 3.95
C SER A 182 23.48 4.17 5.42
N GLU A 183 24.38 4.57 6.29
CA GLU A 183 24.14 4.62 7.72
C GLU A 183 23.39 5.90 8.10
N LEU A 184 22.64 5.83 9.22
CA LEU A 184 21.96 6.99 9.75
C LEU A 184 22.99 7.94 10.40
N PRO A 185 23.06 9.23 10.02
CA PRO A 185 23.93 10.19 10.68
C PRO A 185 23.59 10.35 12.17
N SER A 186 24.59 10.67 12.99
CA SER A 186 24.46 10.79 14.45
C SER A 186 23.45 11.86 14.90
N LYS A 187 23.30 12.94 14.13
CA LYS A 187 22.31 13.98 14.38
C LYS A 187 21.31 14.01 13.23
N THR A 188 20.20 13.32 13.36
CA THR A 188 19.17 13.21 12.31
C THR A 188 17.83 13.76 12.79
N VAL A 189 17.11 14.42 11.89
CA VAL A 189 15.70 14.79 12.07
C VAL A 189 14.86 13.94 11.12
N LEU A 190 13.90 13.21 11.66
CA LEU A 190 12.90 12.51 10.87
C LEU A 190 11.79 13.49 10.46
N ILE A 191 11.62 13.72 9.18
CA ILE A 191 10.51 14.47 8.60
C ILE A 191 9.57 13.49 7.96
N THR A 192 8.28 13.55 8.27
CA THR A 192 7.33 12.56 7.77
C THR A 192 5.93 13.13 7.59
N ALA A 193 5.20 12.61 6.58
CA ALA A 193 3.82 12.94 6.27
C ALA A 193 2.99 11.66 6.09
N ILE A 194 3.05 10.75 7.07
CA ILE A 194 2.33 9.48 7.07
C ILE A 194 1.35 9.38 8.24
N SER A 195 0.29 8.60 8.09
CA SER A 195 -0.82 8.47 9.07
C SER A 195 -0.40 8.00 10.47
N LYS A 196 0.67 7.20 10.60
CA LYS A 196 1.15 6.64 11.88
C LYS A 196 2.68 6.80 12.01
N PRO A 197 3.19 8.03 12.17
CA PRO A 197 4.63 8.30 12.15
C PRO A 197 5.38 7.68 13.34
N LYS A 198 4.76 7.59 14.50
CA LYS A 198 5.38 7.06 15.74
C LYS A 198 5.90 5.62 15.58
N ARG A 199 5.33 4.82 14.67
CA ARG A 199 5.80 3.46 14.40
C ARG A 199 7.21 3.39 13.81
N LEU A 200 7.71 4.50 13.23
CA LEU A 200 9.07 4.56 12.72
C LEU A 200 10.11 4.64 13.84
N LEU A 201 9.71 5.16 15.01
CA LEU A 201 10.61 5.34 16.15
C LEU A 201 11.13 4.01 16.73
N GLU A 202 10.43 2.90 16.51
CA GLU A 202 10.89 1.55 16.90
C GLU A 202 12.18 1.12 16.19
N PHE A 203 12.45 1.72 15.03
CA PHE A 203 13.57 1.37 14.15
C PHE A 203 14.68 2.43 14.14
N LEU A 204 14.52 3.51 14.89
CA LEU A 204 15.38 4.68 14.87
C LEU A 204 15.98 4.92 16.26
N PRO A 205 17.11 5.62 16.37
CA PRO A 205 17.69 5.99 17.65
C PRO A 205 16.69 6.72 18.56
N LYS A 206 16.76 6.49 19.87
CA LYS A 206 15.81 7.05 20.84
C LYS A 206 15.82 8.58 20.93
N ASP A 207 16.92 9.20 20.56
CA ASP A 207 17.17 10.64 20.59
C ASP A 207 16.82 11.36 19.27
N ILE A 208 16.29 10.62 18.29
CA ILE A 208 15.91 11.23 17.00
C ILE A 208 14.78 12.24 17.19
N LYS A 209 14.94 13.41 16.60
CA LYS A 209 13.88 14.41 16.53
C LYS A 209 12.92 14.10 15.41
N MET A 210 11.62 14.24 15.65
CA MET A 210 10.59 13.97 14.64
C MET A 210 9.73 15.21 14.42
N ILE A 211 9.55 15.56 13.17
CA ILE A 211 8.60 16.56 12.67
C ILE A 211 7.56 15.80 11.83
N SER A 212 6.32 15.82 12.27
CA SER A 212 5.23 15.12 11.59
C SER A 212 4.26 16.11 10.98
N PHE A 213 4.01 15.97 9.70
CA PHE A 213 3.00 16.68 8.93
C PHE A 213 1.73 15.82 8.78
N PRO A 214 0.59 16.40 8.34
CA PRO A 214 -0.60 15.64 7.98
C PRO A 214 -0.29 14.53 6.97
N ASP A 215 -1.11 13.48 6.97
CA ASP A 215 -0.97 12.37 6.01
C ASP A 215 -1.07 12.89 4.56
N HIS A 216 -0.16 12.45 3.69
CA HIS A 216 -0.04 12.91 2.30
C HIS A 216 0.19 14.43 2.13
N TYR A 217 0.86 15.08 3.09
CA TYR A 217 1.19 16.50 3.01
C TYR A 217 2.19 16.79 1.88
N ASP A 218 1.85 17.75 1.02
CA ASP A 218 2.75 18.28 -0.02
C ASP A 218 3.70 19.30 0.59
N PHE A 219 4.98 18.96 0.71
CA PHE A 219 6.00 19.85 1.26
C PHE A 219 6.26 21.02 0.34
N THR A 220 6.18 22.22 0.88
CA THR A 220 6.56 23.44 0.17
C THR A 220 8.07 23.74 0.33
N ASN A 221 8.62 24.54 -0.58
CA ASN A 221 9.99 25.02 -0.44
C ASN A 221 10.22 25.82 0.86
N GLU A 222 9.17 26.49 1.35
CA GLU A 222 9.20 27.24 2.61
C GLU A 222 9.28 26.32 3.81
N ASP A 223 8.52 25.21 3.82
CA ASP A 223 8.61 24.19 4.87
C ASP A 223 10.03 23.64 4.99
N ILE A 224 10.61 23.27 3.85
CA ILE A 224 11.99 22.72 3.80
C ILE A 224 12.99 23.75 4.32
N LYS A 225 12.90 24.99 3.88
CA LYS A 225 13.77 26.07 4.32
C LYS A 225 13.68 26.33 5.83
N ASN A 226 12.46 26.42 6.36
CA ASN A 226 12.21 26.63 7.79
C ASN A 226 12.78 25.48 8.64
N ILE A 227 12.64 24.23 8.17
CA ILE A 227 13.20 23.06 8.85
C ILE A 227 14.72 23.11 8.81
N GLN A 228 15.33 23.40 7.67
CA GLN A 228 16.79 23.52 7.53
C GLN A 228 17.38 24.63 8.40
N GLU A 229 16.71 25.78 8.48
CA GLU A 229 17.14 26.88 9.36
C GLU A 229 17.06 26.51 10.85
N LYS A 230 15.99 25.81 11.24
CA LYS A 230 15.78 25.39 12.63
C LYS A 230 16.75 24.31 13.10
N TYR A 231 17.19 23.45 12.18
CA TYR A 231 18.01 22.27 12.47
C TYR A 231 19.33 22.29 11.68
N LYS A 232 20.03 23.44 11.64
CA LYS A 232 21.25 23.61 10.84
C LYS A 232 22.36 22.57 11.10
N ASP A 233 22.42 22.01 12.32
CA ASP A 233 23.42 21.03 12.74
C ASP A 233 22.93 19.57 12.58
N TYR A 234 21.80 19.34 11.93
CA TYR A 234 21.21 18.03 11.75
C TYR A 234 21.21 17.62 10.27
N SER A 235 21.22 16.32 10.03
CA SER A 235 20.94 15.71 8.72
C SER A 235 19.46 15.42 8.57
N PHE A 236 18.98 15.36 7.34
CA PHE A 236 17.58 15.15 6.97
C PHE A 236 17.45 13.92 6.05
#